data_9df63ac261601c1c068cb6f6d5392e0f
#
_entry.id   9df63ac261601c1c068cb6f6d5392e0f
#
_cell.length_a   1.000
_cell.length_b   1.000
_cell.length_c   1.000
_cell.angle_alpha   90.00
_cell.angle_beta   90.00
_cell.angle_gamma   90.00
#
_symmetry.space_group_name_H-M   'P 1'
#
loop_
_entity.id
_entity.type
_entity.pdbx_description
1 polymer ?
#
loop_
_entity_poly.entity_id
_entity_poly.type
_entity_poly.pdbx_seq_one_letter_code
_entity_poly.pdbx_strand_id
1 'polypeptide(L)'
;TQFPMGTIEKLGLLKMDFLGLRTLTVIRDALDLMRDAGVDMKAEDIPLDDQAVYNMISEGETDGVFQLESGGMRSFLSNMKPQNFEDIIAAISLYRPGPMDSIPRYIEGKNNPGAIHYLHPKLKPILDVTYGCMVYQEQVMQIVRDLAGYSYGRSDLVRRAMAKKKHDVMAKEREIFIHGLEEDGQIVVPGCVRNGVSAEIASQLFDEMTAFASYAFNKSHAAAYGVVAVRTGWLKRHYPVQFFAALLNSVSSDSGKVAAYSQYCRKHGIPLLPPDINQSVRKFSVGRNAQGVS
;
A
#
# COMPACT_ATOMS: atom_id res chain seq x y z
N THR A 1 29.17 -1.33 -11.00
CA THR A 1 30.37 -0.46 -10.91
C THR A 1 30.95 -0.52 -9.50
N GLN A 2 32.21 -0.13 -9.33
CA GLN A 2 32.86 -0.04 -8.02
C GLN A 2 32.58 1.30 -7.31
N PHE A 3 32.03 2.28 -8.02
CA PHE A 3 31.74 3.61 -7.48
C PHE A 3 30.33 3.66 -6.85
N PRO A 4 30.15 4.44 -5.76
CA PRO A 4 28.84 4.73 -5.20
C PRO A 4 27.93 5.43 -6.21
N MET A 5 26.61 5.20 -6.10
CA MET A 5 25.60 5.72 -7.01
C MET A 5 25.72 7.24 -7.26
N GLY A 6 25.85 8.04 -6.20
CA GLY A 6 25.96 9.49 -6.34
C GLY A 6 27.21 9.98 -7.08
N THR A 7 28.30 9.19 -7.07
CA THR A 7 29.52 9.48 -7.86
C THR A 7 29.28 9.19 -9.34
N ILE A 8 28.58 8.08 -9.65
CA ILE A 8 28.24 7.68 -11.02
C ILE A 8 27.34 8.72 -11.67
N GLU A 9 26.34 9.21 -10.94
CA GLU A 9 25.44 10.27 -11.41
C GLU A 9 26.18 11.58 -11.69
N LYS A 10 27.14 11.95 -10.84
CA LYS A 10 27.99 13.13 -11.05
C LYS A 10 28.91 12.98 -12.28
N LEU A 11 29.30 11.78 -12.64
CA LEU A 11 30.04 11.48 -13.86
C LEU A 11 29.16 11.45 -15.12
N GLY A 12 27.87 11.73 -15.00
CA GLY A 12 26.93 11.77 -16.13
C GLY A 12 26.49 10.40 -16.63
N LEU A 13 26.74 9.33 -15.88
CA LEU A 13 26.27 8.00 -16.23
C LEU A 13 24.80 7.81 -15.83
N LEU A 14 24.04 7.17 -16.70
CA LEU A 14 22.62 6.90 -16.48
C LEU A 14 22.44 5.68 -15.57
N LYS A 15 21.67 5.86 -14.49
CA LYS A 15 21.16 4.75 -13.68
C LYS A 15 19.89 4.21 -14.29
N MET A 16 19.85 2.92 -14.57
CA MET A 16 18.66 2.21 -15.01
C MET A 16 18.24 1.19 -13.95
N ASP A 17 16.98 1.22 -13.54
CA ASP A 17 16.39 0.26 -12.62
C ASP A 17 15.57 -0.77 -13.40
N PHE A 18 15.96 -2.06 -13.28
CA PHE A 18 15.23 -3.18 -13.84
C PHE A 18 14.46 -3.86 -12.71
N LEU A 19 13.19 -3.52 -12.59
CA LEU A 19 12.33 -3.99 -11.51
C LEU A 19 11.26 -4.94 -12.06
N GLY A 20 11.14 -6.10 -11.45
CA GLY A 20 10.10 -7.08 -11.75
C GLY A 20 9.37 -7.53 -10.50
N LEU A 21 8.14 -7.99 -10.65
CA LEU A 21 7.32 -8.49 -9.56
C LEU A 21 6.89 -9.93 -9.88
N ARG A 22 7.50 -10.90 -9.19
CA ARG A 22 7.21 -12.34 -9.34
C ARG A 22 5.73 -12.66 -9.18
N THR A 23 5.03 -11.95 -8.31
CA THR A 23 3.62 -12.14 -8.03
C THR A 23 2.73 -11.96 -9.26
N LEU A 24 3.12 -11.11 -10.21
CA LEU A 24 2.38 -10.98 -11.49
C LEU A 24 2.44 -12.26 -12.30
N THR A 25 3.55 -12.99 -12.24
CA THR A 25 3.67 -14.34 -12.83
C THR A 25 2.77 -15.34 -12.12
N VAL A 26 2.66 -15.26 -10.78
CA VAL A 26 1.74 -16.14 -10.02
C VAL A 26 0.29 -15.89 -10.44
N ILE A 27 -0.12 -14.62 -10.57
CA ILE A 27 -1.47 -14.28 -11.03
C ILE A 27 -1.73 -14.83 -12.43
N ARG A 28 -0.80 -14.61 -13.37
CA ARG A 28 -0.90 -15.14 -14.76
C ARG A 28 -1.01 -16.65 -14.76
N ASP A 29 -0.11 -17.34 -14.08
CA ASP A 29 -0.06 -18.81 -14.08
C ASP A 29 -1.32 -19.39 -13.41
N ALA A 30 -1.86 -18.75 -12.37
CA ALA A 30 -3.14 -19.15 -11.76
C ALA A 30 -4.31 -19.00 -12.74
N LEU A 31 -4.38 -17.88 -13.48
CA LEU A 31 -5.40 -17.64 -14.49
C LEU A 31 -5.28 -18.63 -15.67
N ASP A 32 -4.06 -18.99 -16.08
CA ASP A 32 -3.85 -20.03 -17.09
C ASP A 32 -4.36 -21.39 -16.61
N LEU A 33 -4.11 -21.78 -15.36
CA LEU A 33 -4.66 -23.00 -14.75
C LEU A 33 -6.18 -22.97 -14.61
N MET A 34 -6.79 -21.79 -14.38
CA MET A 34 -8.24 -21.61 -14.40
C MET A 34 -8.81 -21.80 -15.80
N ARG A 35 -8.15 -21.27 -16.82
CA ARG A 35 -8.56 -21.43 -18.22
C ARG A 35 -8.52 -22.91 -18.63
N ASP A 36 -7.52 -23.67 -18.22
CA ASP A 36 -7.43 -25.12 -18.45
C ASP A 36 -8.57 -25.88 -17.75
N ALA A 37 -9.13 -25.31 -16.69
CA ALA A 37 -10.32 -25.81 -15.99
C ALA A 37 -11.65 -25.29 -16.56
N GLY A 38 -11.62 -24.52 -17.66
CA GLY A 38 -12.80 -23.97 -18.34
C GLY A 38 -13.28 -22.60 -17.86
N VAL A 39 -12.49 -21.90 -17.03
CA VAL A 39 -12.78 -20.55 -16.56
C VAL A 39 -11.86 -19.55 -17.25
N ASP A 40 -12.36 -18.88 -18.29
CA ASP A 40 -11.62 -17.84 -18.99
C ASP A 40 -11.86 -16.46 -18.37
N MET A 41 -10.84 -15.90 -17.72
CA MET A 41 -10.87 -14.63 -17.01
C MET A 41 -9.53 -13.91 -17.18
N LYS A 42 -9.56 -12.59 -17.25
CA LYS A 42 -8.36 -11.75 -17.23
C LYS A 42 -8.11 -11.18 -15.84
N ALA A 43 -6.88 -10.77 -15.57
CA ALA A 43 -6.53 -10.15 -14.29
C ALA A 43 -7.33 -8.87 -14.01
N GLU A 44 -7.69 -8.13 -15.06
CA GLU A 44 -8.49 -6.90 -14.98
C GLU A 44 -9.93 -7.14 -14.56
N ASP A 45 -10.46 -8.33 -14.84
CA ASP A 45 -11.84 -8.72 -14.51
C ASP A 45 -12.01 -9.09 -13.02
N ILE A 46 -10.90 -9.26 -12.28
CA ILE A 46 -10.93 -9.54 -10.84
C ILE A 46 -11.42 -8.30 -10.08
N PRO A 47 -12.56 -8.38 -9.37
CA PRO A 47 -13.12 -7.25 -8.64
C PRO A 47 -12.22 -6.84 -7.46
N LEU A 48 -12.21 -5.54 -7.16
CA LEU A 48 -11.46 -5.00 -6.02
C LEU A 48 -12.33 -4.76 -4.78
N ASP A 49 -13.62 -5.08 -4.84
CA ASP A 49 -14.63 -4.82 -3.82
C ASP A 49 -15.31 -6.11 -3.28
N ASP A 50 -14.67 -7.27 -3.49
CA ASP A 50 -15.18 -8.56 -3.02
C ASP A 50 -15.10 -8.68 -1.49
N GLN A 51 -16.27 -8.68 -0.84
CA GLN A 51 -16.38 -8.75 0.62
C GLN A 51 -15.84 -10.07 1.20
N ALA A 52 -15.90 -11.18 0.47
CA ALA A 52 -15.36 -12.45 0.95
C ALA A 52 -13.83 -12.40 1.04
N VAL A 53 -13.18 -11.63 0.17
CA VAL A 53 -11.72 -11.38 0.22
C VAL A 53 -11.36 -10.53 1.44
N TYR A 54 -12.11 -9.45 1.71
CA TYR A 54 -11.86 -8.61 2.89
C TYR A 54 -12.10 -9.35 4.21
N ASN A 55 -13.12 -10.19 4.27
CA ASN A 55 -13.38 -11.04 5.44
C ASN A 55 -12.22 -12.00 5.70
N MET A 56 -11.74 -12.71 4.67
CA MET A 56 -10.56 -13.59 4.75
C MET A 56 -9.32 -12.84 5.23
N ILE A 57 -9.06 -11.64 4.70
CA ILE A 57 -7.93 -10.80 5.11
C ILE A 57 -8.10 -10.35 6.57
N SER A 58 -9.31 -10.00 7.00
CA SER A 58 -9.62 -9.59 8.37
C SER A 58 -9.49 -10.72 9.38
N GLU A 59 -9.61 -11.96 8.97
CA GLU A 59 -9.35 -13.16 9.77
C GLU A 59 -7.86 -13.51 9.87
N GLY A 60 -7.00 -12.77 9.13
CA GLY A 60 -5.55 -13.03 9.08
C GLY A 60 -5.16 -14.22 8.19
N GLU A 61 -6.10 -14.75 7.40
CA GLU A 61 -5.88 -15.86 6.47
C GLU A 61 -5.19 -15.39 5.19
N THR A 62 -3.98 -14.82 5.32
CA THR A 62 -3.28 -14.12 4.25
C THR A 62 -2.01 -14.83 3.74
N ASP A 63 -1.86 -16.15 3.99
CA ASP A 63 -0.75 -16.94 3.44
C ASP A 63 -0.75 -16.85 1.91
N GLY A 64 0.39 -16.47 1.34
CA GLY A 64 0.55 -16.27 -0.08
C GLY A 64 -0.09 -15.00 -0.66
N VAL A 65 -0.85 -14.23 0.12
CA VAL A 65 -1.40 -12.95 -0.33
C VAL A 65 -0.30 -11.90 -0.36
N PHE A 66 -0.12 -11.29 -1.52
CA PHE A 66 0.95 -10.32 -1.74
C PHE A 66 0.96 -9.20 -0.70
N GLN A 67 2.13 -8.91 -0.12
CA GLN A 67 2.37 -7.90 0.92
C GLN A 67 1.68 -8.14 2.28
N LEU A 68 0.75 -9.08 2.39
CA LEU A 68 -0.10 -9.23 3.58
C LEU A 68 0.22 -10.47 4.42
N GLU A 69 1.22 -11.29 4.05
CA GLU A 69 1.46 -12.61 4.65
C GLU A 69 2.34 -12.64 5.91
N SER A 70 3.02 -11.53 6.27
CA SER A 70 3.88 -11.54 7.46
C SER A 70 3.07 -11.61 8.75
N GLY A 71 3.60 -12.27 9.80
CA GLY A 71 2.88 -12.45 11.06
C GLY A 71 2.43 -11.15 11.71
N GLY A 72 3.29 -10.11 11.68
CA GLY A 72 2.91 -8.80 12.20
C GLY A 72 1.84 -8.10 11.36
N MET A 73 1.90 -8.22 10.02
CA MET A 73 0.86 -7.69 9.13
C MET A 73 -0.47 -8.40 9.37
N ARG A 74 -0.49 -9.72 9.55
CA ARG A 74 -1.71 -10.48 9.89
C ARG A 74 -2.36 -9.99 11.17
N SER A 75 -1.56 -9.84 12.23
CA SER A 75 -2.04 -9.29 13.51
C SER A 75 -2.61 -7.89 13.35
N PHE A 76 -1.95 -7.03 12.58
CA PHE A 76 -2.45 -5.69 12.27
C PHE A 76 -3.78 -5.74 11.51
N LEU A 77 -3.89 -6.54 10.44
CA LEU A 77 -5.10 -6.69 9.63
C LEU A 77 -6.27 -7.25 10.44
N SER A 78 -6.02 -8.22 11.33
CA SER A 78 -7.06 -8.78 12.21
C SER A 78 -7.60 -7.74 13.20
N ASN A 79 -6.79 -6.77 13.63
CA ASN A 79 -7.23 -5.67 14.48
C ASN A 79 -7.91 -4.55 13.69
N MET A 80 -7.39 -4.23 12.51
CA MET A 80 -7.88 -3.15 11.64
C MET A 80 -9.18 -3.53 10.93
N LYS A 81 -9.37 -4.82 10.61
CA LYS A 81 -10.53 -5.38 9.90
C LYS A 81 -10.86 -4.60 8.62
N PRO A 82 -10.03 -4.70 7.57
CA PRO A 82 -10.25 -3.99 6.32
C PRO A 82 -11.60 -4.39 5.69
N GLN A 83 -12.34 -3.40 5.19
CA GLN A 83 -13.67 -3.58 4.61
C GLN A 83 -13.76 -3.11 3.16
N ASN A 84 -12.74 -2.39 2.69
CA ASN A 84 -12.70 -1.81 1.35
C ASN A 84 -11.26 -1.67 0.86
N PHE A 85 -11.12 -1.27 -0.39
CA PHE A 85 -9.82 -1.15 -1.04
C PHE A 85 -8.92 -0.06 -0.42
N GLU A 86 -9.50 1.07 0.04
CA GLU A 86 -8.74 2.13 0.72
C GLU A 86 -8.10 1.64 2.02
N ASP A 87 -8.76 0.73 2.75
CA ASP A 87 -8.19 0.11 3.95
C ASP A 87 -6.94 -0.74 3.61
N ILE A 88 -6.93 -1.44 2.49
CA ILE A 88 -5.75 -2.21 2.04
C ILE A 88 -4.60 -1.26 1.66
N ILE A 89 -4.90 -0.16 0.95
CA ILE A 89 -3.91 0.87 0.62
C ILE A 89 -3.31 1.46 1.90
N ALA A 90 -4.15 1.78 2.86
CA ALA A 90 -3.72 2.29 4.15
C ALA A 90 -2.88 1.25 4.93
N ALA A 91 -3.29 -0.01 4.96
CA ALA A 91 -2.54 -1.09 5.63
C ALA A 91 -1.12 -1.23 5.08
N ILE A 92 -0.96 -1.26 3.75
CA ILE A 92 0.34 -1.33 3.08
C ILE A 92 1.20 -0.10 3.42
N SER A 93 0.58 1.07 3.56
CA SER A 93 1.27 2.32 3.83
C SER A 93 1.68 2.48 5.29
N LEU A 94 0.85 2.01 6.22
CA LEU A 94 1.07 2.16 7.67
C LEU A 94 2.01 1.10 8.25
N TYR A 95 1.98 -0.14 7.73
CA TYR A 95 2.77 -1.23 8.30
C TYR A 95 4.25 -1.15 7.89
N ARG A 96 4.96 -0.16 8.44
CA ARG A 96 6.39 0.10 8.22
C ARG A 96 6.97 0.83 9.44
N PRO A 97 8.27 0.69 9.71
CA PRO A 97 8.94 1.49 10.75
C PRO A 97 8.66 3.00 10.56
N GLY A 98 8.22 3.65 11.62
CA GLY A 98 7.79 5.06 11.64
C GLY A 98 6.27 5.23 11.57
N PRO A 99 5.59 4.96 10.43
CA PRO A 99 4.13 5.10 10.35
C PRO A 99 3.34 4.16 11.27
N MET A 100 3.93 3.05 11.70
CA MET A 100 3.29 2.10 12.62
C MET A 100 2.79 2.75 13.92
N ASP A 101 3.42 3.83 14.37
CA ASP A 101 3.00 4.56 15.57
C ASP A 101 1.60 5.22 15.41
N SER A 102 1.17 5.43 14.17
CA SER A 102 -0.16 5.96 13.85
C SER A 102 -1.27 4.89 13.78
N ILE A 103 -0.92 3.61 13.79
CA ILE A 103 -1.88 2.49 13.66
C ILE A 103 -2.97 2.53 14.75
N PRO A 104 -2.67 2.74 16.06
CA PRO A 104 -3.71 2.80 17.07
C PRO A 104 -4.73 3.91 16.81
N ARG A 105 -4.26 5.11 16.44
CA ARG A 105 -5.13 6.25 16.11
C ARG A 105 -5.99 5.97 14.87
N TYR A 106 -5.39 5.33 13.86
CA TYR A 106 -6.13 4.95 12.63
C TYR A 106 -7.25 3.96 12.94
N ILE A 107 -6.97 2.91 13.73
CA ILE A 107 -7.97 1.91 14.12
C ILE A 107 -9.06 2.52 14.99
N GLU A 108 -8.71 3.39 15.94
CA GLU A 108 -9.68 4.10 16.77
C GLU A 108 -10.61 4.97 15.93
N GLY A 109 -10.06 5.80 15.03
CA GLY A 109 -10.86 6.64 14.15
C GLY A 109 -11.75 5.83 13.20
N LYS A 110 -11.27 4.67 12.71
CA LYS A 110 -12.07 3.77 11.90
C LYS A 110 -13.25 3.17 12.66
N ASN A 111 -13.03 2.73 13.90
CA ASN A 111 -14.06 2.09 14.72
C ASN A 111 -15.00 3.09 15.40
N ASN A 112 -14.55 4.32 15.62
CA ASN A 112 -15.31 5.38 16.25
C ASN A 112 -15.17 6.70 15.49
N PRO A 113 -15.87 6.86 14.35
CA PRO A 113 -15.80 8.10 13.55
C PRO A 113 -16.14 9.39 14.31
N GLY A 114 -16.93 9.28 15.38
CA GLY A 114 -17.28 10.41 16.24
C GLY A 114 -16.11 10.92 17.10
N ALA A 115 -15.07 10.12 17.30
CA ALA A 115 -13.87 10.52 18.03
C ALA A 115 -12.82 11.23 17.15
N ILE A 116 -13.04 11.31 15.84
CA ILE A 116 -12.09 11.95 14.93
C ILE A 116 -12.14 13.47 15.15
N HIS A 117 -11.02 14.02 15.61
CA HIS A 117 -10.86 15.46 15.79
C HIS A 117 -9.97 16.04 14.68
N TYR A 118 -10.49 17.02 13.95
CA TYR A 118 -9.75 17.78 12.95
C TYR A 118 -9.36 19.14 13.53
N LEU A 119 -8.09 19.51 13.43
CA LEU A 119 -7.60 20.84 13.88
C LEU A 119 -8.31 22.00 13.17
N HIS A 120 -8.77 21.78 11.95
CA HIS A 120 -9.55 22.74 11.17
C HIS A 120 -10.52 22.02 10.24
N PRO A 121 -11.75 22.54 10.00
CA PRO A 121 -12.76 21.90 9.15
C PRO A 121 -12.29 21.56 7.72
N LYS A 122 -11.41 22.39 7.13
CA LYS A 122 -10.82 22.15 5.81
C LYS A 122 -9.96 20.88 5.74
N LEU A 123 -9.56 20.31 6.86
CA LEU A 123 -8.80 19.04 6.88
C LEU A 123 -9.69 17.82 6.68
N LYS A 124 -10.98 17.92 7.01
CA LYS A 124 -11.91 16.79 6.92
C LYS A 124 -11.93 16.17 5.52
N PRO A 125 -12.16 16.90 4.41
CA PRO A 125 -12.19 16.30 3.07
C PRO A 125 -10.84 15.66 2.64
N ILE A 126 -9.72 16.03 3.28
CA ILE A 126 -8.38 15.52 2.97
C ILE A 126 -8.08 14.25 3.79
N LEU A 127 -8.47 14.23 5.06
CA LEU A 127 -8.08 13.21 6.03
C LEU A 127 -9.19 12.20 6.35
N ASP A 128 -10.42 12.42 5.87
CA ASP A 128 -11.57 11.56 6.17
C ASP A 128 -11.35 10.13 5.68
N VAL A 129 -10.75 9.96 4.50
CA VAL A 129 -10.39 8.67 3.90
C VAL A 129 -9.39 7.86 4.74
N THR A 130 -8.68 8.52 5.64
CA THR A 130 -7.69 7.92 6.54
C THR A 130 -8.03 8.16 8.02
N TYR A 131 -9.30 8.36 8.30
CA TYR A 131 -9.85 8.52 9.65
C TYR A 131 -9.10 9.56 10.50
N GLY A 132 -8.80 10.72 9.90
CA GLY A 132 -8.13 11.84 10.55
C GLY A 132 -6.60 11.70 10.68
N CYS A 133 -5.99 10.65 10.13
CA CYS A 133 -4.56 10.44 10.14
C CYS A 133 -3.91 10.94 8.84
N MET A 134 -2.74 11.55 8.92
CA MET A 134 -1.87 11.71 7.76
C MET A 134 -1.18 10.37 7.46
N VAL A 135 -1.31 9.86 6.24
CA VAL A 135 -0.74 8.59 5.77
C VAL A 135 0.05 8.79 4.47
N TYR A 136 -0.44 9.67 3.61
CA TYR A 136 0.07 9.82 2.24
C TYR A 136 0.80 11.14 2.01
N GLN A 137 1.81 11.10 1.15
CA GLN A 137 2.52 12.30 0.67
C GLN A 137 1.56 13.29 0.01
N GLU A 138 0.58 12.77 -0.71
CA GLU A 138 -0.44 13.52 -1.41
C GLU A 138 -1.31 14.34 -0.44
N GLN A 139 -1.56 13.84 0.78
CA GLN A 139 -2.30 14.57 1.80
C GLN A 139 -1.51 15.79 2.30
N VAL A 140 -0.20 15.67 2.50
CA VAL A 140 0.65 16.83 2.85
C VAL A 140 0.60 17.89 1.76
N MET A 141 0.72 17.48 0.48
CA MET A 141 0.62 18.41 -0.64
C MET A 141 -0.75 19.08 -0.72
N GLN A 142 -1.81 18.34 -0.45
CA GLN A 142 -3.18 18.84 -0.47
C GLN A 142 -3.44 19.82 0.68
N ILE A 143 -2.92 19.53 1.88
CA ILE A 143 -3.03 20.41 3.04
C ILE A 143 -2.38 21.78 2.75
N VAL A 144 -1.14 21.81 2.28
CA VAL A 144 -0.46 23.09 1.99
C VAL A 144 -1.15 23.86 0.86
N ARG A 145 -1.72 23.17 -0.10
CA ARG A 145 -2.47 23.79 -1.20
C ARG A 145 -3.81 24.35 -0.72
N ASP A 146 -4.62 23.55 -0.03
CA ASP A 146 -6.02 23.89 0.26
C ASP A 146 -6.15 24.84 1.47
N LEU A 147 -5.16 24.82 2.39
CA LEU A 147 -5.16 25.72 3.53
C LEU A 147 -4.38 27.01 3.27
N ALA A 148 -3.21 26.92 2.62
CA ALA A 148 -2.34 28.08 2.44
C ALA A 148 -2.30 28.64 1.01
N GLY A 149 -2.95 27.95 0.04
CA GLY A 149 -3.04 28.43 -1.34
C GLY A 149 -1.78 28.20 -2.18
N TYR A 150 -1.02 27.15 -1.89
CA TYR A 150 0.15 26.77 -2.68
C TYR A 150 -0.24 26.25 -4.07
N SER A 151 0.61 26.49 -5.06
CA SER A 151 0.53 25.79 -6.33
C SER A 151 0.95 24.31 -6.19
N TYR A 152 0.57 23.47 -7.14
CA TYR A 152 0.99 22.06 -7.16
C TYR A 152 2.51 21.90 -7.14
N GLY A 153 3.22 22.65 -7.98
CA GLY A 153 4.69 22.60 -8.06
C GLY A 153 5.35 22.99 -6.73
N ARG A 154 4.85 24.07 -6.09
CA ARG A 154 5.38 24.49 -4.79
C ARG A 154 5.05 23.50 -3.68
N SER A 155 3.86 22.92 -3.65
CA SER A 155 3.49 21.89 -2.66
C SER A 155 4.41 20.67 -2.73
N ASP A 156 4.83 20.24 -3.92
CA ASP A 156 5.81 19.16 -4.08
C ASP A 156 7.21 19.55 -3.60
N LEU A 157 7.64 20.78 -3.82
CA LEU A 157 8.91 21.28 -3.28
C LEU A 157 8.92 21.26 -1.75
N VAL A 158 7.83 21.70 -1.11
CA VAL A 158 7.68 21.67 0.36
C VAL A 158 7.72 20.23 0.87
N ARG A 159 6.94 19.33 0.28
CA ARG A 159 6.94 17.91 0.63
C ARG A 159 8.36 17.32 0.55
N ARG A 160 9.09 17.60 -0.53
CA ARG A 160 10.48 17.11 -0.70
C ARG A 160 11.43 17.72 0.33
N ALA A 161 11.27 18.99 0.67
CA ALA A 161 12.09 19.65 1.68
C ALA A 161 11.87 19.04 3.06
N MET A 162 10.62 18.80 3.45
CA MET A 162 10.26 18.11 4.68
C MET A 162 10.83 16.68 4.74
N ALA A 163 10.63 15.88 3.68
CA ALA A 163 11.15 14.51 3.62
C ALA A 163 12.68 14.43 3.69
N LYS A 164 13.39 15.42 3.15
CA LYS A 164 14.86 15.51 3.18
C LYS A 164 15.40 16.28 4.39
N LYS A 165 14.53 16.73 5.30
CA LYS A 165 14.87 17.50 6.52
C LYS A 165 15.77 18.71 6.22
N LYS A 166 15.45 19.47 5.16
CA LYS A 166 16.18 20.68 4.79
C LYS A 166 15.72 21.85 5.69
N HIS A 167 16.36 22.00 6.86
CA HIS A 167 15.94 22.91 7.92
C HIS A 167 15.78 24.37 7.45
N ASP A 168 16.72 24.88 6.67
CA ASP A 168 16.68 26.28 6.18
C ASP A 168 15.48 26.52 5.25
N VAL A 169 15.17 25.55 4.39
CA VAL A 169 14.00 25.63 3.49
C VAL A 169 12.72 25.52 4.29
N MET A 170 12.69 24.60 5.27
CA MET A 170 11.52 24.37 6.09
C MET A 170 11.17 25.57 6.96
N ALA A 171 12.17 26.26 7.52
CA ALA A 171 11.93 27.48 8.30
C ALA A 171 11.27 28.60 7.44
N LYS A 172 11.75 28.81 6.22
CA LYS A 172 11.13 29.75 5.28
C LYS A 172 9.72 29.33 4.88
N GLU A 173 9.54 28.05 4.54
CA GLU A 173 8.23 27.57 4.11
C GLU A 173 7.21 27.54 5.25
N ARG A 174 7.65 27.44 6.53
CA ARG A 174 6.79 27.61 7.70
C ARG A 174 6.16 29.00 7.72
N GLU A 175 6.97 30.03 7.60
CA GLU A 175 6.51 31.43 7.58
C GLU A 175 5.57 31.68 6.41
N ILE A 176 5.91 31.17 5.23
CA ILE A 176 5.07 31.30 4.04
C ILE A 176 3.75 30.52 4.19
N PHE A 177 3.79 29.33 4.77
CA PHE A 177 2.58 28.54 5.04
C PHE A 177 1.61 29.27 5.99
N ILE A 178 2.15 29.91 7.03
CA ILE A 178 1.35 30.63 8.03
C ILE A 178 0.88 31.98 7.48
N HIS A 179 1.82 32.84 7.04
CA HIS A 179 1.58 34.26 6.75
C HIS A 179 1.44 34.59 5.27
N GLY A 180 1.88 33.67 4.39
CA GLY A 180 1.86 33.88 2.95
C GLY A 180 3.19 34.43 2.41
N LEU A 181 3.21 34.61 1.09
CA LEU A 181 4.32 35.19 0.35
C LEU A 181 3.79 36.26 -0.60
N GLU A 182 4.41 37.42 -0.53
CA GLU A 182 4.13 38.56 -1.39
C GLU A 182 5.41 38.97 -2.10
N GLU A 183 5.37 39.12 -3.43
CA GLU A 183 6.50 39.54 -4.26
C GLU A 183 6.01 40.65 -5.20
N ASP A 184 6.73 41.73 -5.30
CA ASP A 184 6.42 42.90 -6.15
C ASP A 184 4.97 43.40 -5.99
N GLY A 185 4.45 43.38 -4.74
CA GLY A 185 3.08 43.80 -4.43
C GLY A 185 1.98 42.82 -4.88
N GLN A 186 2.36 41.62 -5.32
CA GLN A 186 1.43 40.56 -5.69
C GLN A 186 1.48 39.41 -4.69
N ILE A 187 0.31 38.87 -4.36
CA ILE A 187 0.20 37.70 -3.48
C ILE A 187 0.55 36.45 -4.29
N VAL A 188 1.73 35.88 -4.03
CA VAL A 188 2.19 34.62 -4.63
C VAL A 188 1.62 33.40 -3.89
N VAL A 189 1.57 33.49 -2.55
CA VAL A 189 0.94 32.48 -1.68
C VAL A 189 0.10 33.23 -0.65
N PRO A 190 -1.20 32.97 -0.56
CA PRO A 190 -2.07 33.63 0.43
C PRO A 190 -1.65 33.38 1.88
N GLY A 191 -1.23 32.14 2.20
CA GLY A 191 -0.98 31.70 3.56
C GLY A 191 -2.27 31.31 4.32
N CYS A 192 -2.08 30.54 5.38
CA CYS A 192 -3.19 30.04 6.20
C CYS A 192 -4.02 31.16 6.83
N VAL A 193 -3.36 32.19 7.36
CA VAL A 193 -4.03 33.29 8.07
C VAL A 193 -5.01 34.05 7.15
N ARG A 194 -4.58 34.40 5.94
CA ARG A 194 -5.47 35.04 4.94
C ARG A 194 -6.63 34.13 4.51
N ASN A 195 -6.44 32.81 4.59
CA ASN A 195 -7.45 31.82 4.27
C ASN A 195 -8.35 31.43 5.46
N GLY A 196 -8.26 32.16 6.59
CA GLY A 196 -9.12 31.99 7.77
C GLY A 196 -8.69 30.87 8.72
N VAL A 197 -7.45 30.42 8.66
CA VAL A 197 -6.85 29.47 9.62
C VAL A 197 -5.97 30.26 10.58
N SER A 198 -6.16 30.11 11.91
CA SER A 198 -5.34 30.87 12.87
C SER A 198 -3.84 30.50 12.78
N ALA A 199 -2.98 31.42 13.16
CA ALA A 199 -1.53 31.19 13.13
C ALA A 199 -1.11 30.03 14.03
N GLU A 200 -1.78 29.84 15.18
CA GLU A 200 -1.51 28.74 16.12
C GLU A 200 -1.83 27.39 15.48
N ILE A 201 -3.01 27.25 14.87
CA ILE A 201 -3.43 26.02 14.18
C ILE A 201 -2.49 25.74 12.98
N ALA A 202 -2.16 26.76 12.20
CA ALA A 202 -1.25 26.64 11.07
C ALA A 202 0.15 26.19 11.51
N SER A 203 0.66 26.76 12.61
CA SER A 203 1.95 26.39 13.21
C SER A 203 1.95 24.93 13.67
N GLN A 204 0.94 24.52 14.45
CA GLN A 204 0.80 23.13 14.90
C GLN A 204 0.72 22.17 13.73
N LEU A 205 -0.08 22.49 12.71
CA LEU A 205 -0.24 21.64 11.53
C LEU A 205 1.05 21.51 10.73
N PHE A 206 1.85 22.59 10.60
CA PHE A 206 3.14 22.53 9.94
C PHE A 206 4.12 21.62 10.69
N ASP A 207 4.10 21.62 12.03
CA ASP A 207 4.92 20.74 12.85
C ASP A 207 4.50 19.28 12.70
N GLU A 208 3.18 18.99 12.70
CA GLU A 208 2.66 17.64 12.45
C GLU A 208 3.04 17.13 11.06
N MET A 209 2.91 17.96 10.01
CA MET A 209 3.33 17.61 8.64
C MET A 209 4.81 17.36 8.57
N THR A 210 5.63 18.17 9.24
CA THR A 210 7.09 18.02 9.25
C THR A 210 7.53 16.72 9.91
N ALA A 211 6.95 16.38 11.04
CA ALA A 211 7.21 15.13 11.74
C ALA A 211 6.81 13.92 10.88
N PHE A 212 5.66 14.00 10.23
CA PHE A 212 5.11 12.94 9.38
C PHE A 212 5.85 12.78 8.04
N ALA A 213 6.27 13.87 7.39
CA ALA A 213 6.73 13.86 5.99
C ALA A 213 7.94 12.95 5.71
N SER A 214 8.76 12.68 6.74
CA SER A 214 9.89 11.74 6.63
C SER A 214 9.43 10.28 6.47
N TYR A 215 8.18 9.98 6.81
CA TYR A 215 7.57 8.64 6.79
C TYR A 215 6.39 8.55 5.82
N ALA A 216 5.97 9.66 5.22
CA ALA A 216 4.85 9.73 4.29
C ALA A 216 5.01 8.76 3.11
N PHE A 217 3.96 8.01 2.79
CA PHE A 217 3.98 7.06 1.68
C PHE A 217 3.35 7.63 0.42
N ASN A 218 3.84 7.21 -0.73
CA ASN A 218 3.20 7.53 -1.99
C ASN A 218 1.93 6.69 -2.16
N LYS A 219 0.76 7.34 -2.22
CA LYS A 219 -0.53 6.65 -2.34
C LYS A 219 -0.64 5.84 -3.63
N SER A 220 -0.12 6.36 -4.74
CA SER A 220 -0.19 5.68 -6.04
C SER A 220 0.58 4.36 -6.02
N HIS A 221 1.75 4.33 -5.36
CA HIS A 221 2.50 3.08 -5.18
C HIS A 221 1.73 2.08 -4.30
N ALA A 222 1.19 2.54 -3.16
CA ALA A 222 0.39 1.68 -2.28
C ALA A 222 -0.86 1.14 -2.98
N ALA A 223 -1.52 1.95 -3.79
CA ALA A 223 -2.70 1.54 -4.57
C ALA A 223 -2.34 0.46 -5.60
N ALA A 224 -1.24 0.62 -6.34
CA ALA A 224 -0.78 -0.38 -7.30
C ALA A 224 -0.47 -1.72 -6.61
N TYR A 225 0.17 -1.69 -5.44
CA TYR A 225 0.44 -2.87 -4.62
C TYR A 225 -0.85 -3.44 -4.01
N GLY A 226 -1.79 -2.59 -3.63
CA GLY A 226 -3.12 -2.98 -3.15
C GLY A 226 -3.90 -3.78 -4.19
N VAL A 227 -3.85 -3.37 -5.46
CA VAL A 227 -4.46 -4.12 -6.57
C VAL A 227 -3.89 -5.54 -6.65
N VAL A 228 -2.57 -5.69 -6.58
CA VAL A 228 -1.92 -7.00 -6.61
C VAL A 228 -2.29 -7.83 -5.37
N ALA A 229 -2.35 -7.20 -4.18
CA ALA A 229 -2.75 -7.85 -2.94
C ALA A 229 -4.19 -8.39 -3.03
N VAL A 230 -5.15 -7.57 -3.45
CA VAL A 230 -6.55 -7.98 -3.57
C VAL A 230 -6.71 -9.06 -4.64
N ARG A 231 -6.04 -8.95 -5.80
CA ARG A 231 -6.07 -9.98 -6.85
C ARG A 231 -5.53 -11.33 -6.36
N THR A 232 -4.43 -11.33 -5.62
CA THR A 232 -3.91 -12.58 -5.04
C THR A 232 -4.82 -13.13 -3.94
N GLY A 233 -5.43 -12.27 -3.14
CA GLY A 233 -6.45 -12.63 -2.16
C GLY A 233 -7.68 -13.24 -2.81
N TRP A 234 -8.16 -12.66 -3.91
CA TRP A 234 -9.31 -13.15 -4.66
C TRP A 234 -9.04 -14.54 -5.29
N LEU A 235 -7.89 -14.71 -5.93
CA LEU A 235 -7.48 -16.02 -6.47
C LEU A 235 -7.40 -17.07 -5.36
N LYS A 236 -6.79 -16.73 -4.22
CA LYS A 236 -6.73 -17.61 -3.06
C LYS A 236 -8.12 -17.98 -2.55
N ARG A 237 -9.04 -17.02 -2.47
CA ARG A 237 -10.38 -17.23 -1.89
C ARG A 237 -11.28 -18.06 -2.79
N HIS A 238 -11.25 -17.84 -4.11
CA HIS A 238 -12.19 -18.43 -5.06
C HIS A 238 -11.60 -19.59 -5.85
N TYR A 239 -10.28 -19.62 -6.06
CA TYR A 239 -9.56 -20.64 -6.84
C TYR A 239 -8.29 -21.11 -6.10
N PRO A 240 -8.44 -21.62 -4.86
CA PRO A 240 -7.29 -21.94 -4.02
C PRO A 240 -6.36 -22.99 -4.62
N VAL A 241 -6.90 -23.98 -5.32
CA VAL A 241 -6.07 -25.04 -5.94
C VAL A 241 -5.16 -24.48 -7.01
N GLN A 242 -5.71 -23.70 -7.95
CA GLN A 242 -4.96 -23.05 -9.04
C GLN A 242 -3.98 -22.03 -8.49
N PHE A 243 -4.40 -21.23 -7.49
CA PHE A 243 -3.56 -20.24 -6.84
C PHE A 243 -2.35 -20.88 -6.16
N PHE A 244 -2.56 -21.91 -5.34
CA PHE A 244 -1.45 -22.56 -4.63
C PHE A 244 -0.55 -23.38 -5.57
N ALA A 245 -1.06 -23.96 -6.65
CA ALA A 245 -0.22 -24.59 -7.67
C ALA A 245 0.72 -23.56 -8.33
N ALA A 246 0.19 -22.39 -8.74
CA ALA A 246 1.01 -21.32 -9.30
C ALA A 246 2.01 -20.75 -8.27
N LEU A 247 1.58 -20.56 -7.02
CA LEU A 247 2.43 -20.05 -5.94
C LEU A 247 3.58 -21.01 -5.61
N LEU A 248 3.30 -22.29 -5.44
CA LEU A 248 4.32 -23.33 -5.21
C LEU A 248 5.34 -23.40 -6.35
N ASN A 249 4.89 -23.29 -7.60
CA ASN A 249 5.78 -23.19 -8.76
C ASN A 249 6.72 -21.98 -8.67
N SER A 250 6.20 -20.84 -8.22
CA SER A 250 6.99 -19.62 -8.11
C SER A 250 8.08 -19.67 -7.04
N VAL A 251 7.91 -20.53 -6.02
CA VAL A 251 8.84 -20.70 -4.90
C VAL A 251 9.54 -22.06 -4.89
N SER A 252 9.50 -22.80 -5.98
CA SER A 252 10.00 -24.18 -6.08
C SER A 252 11.48 -24.36 -5.69
N SER A 253 12.28 -23.28 -5.77
CA SER A 253 13.68 -23.27 -5.33
C SER A 253 13.87 -22.98 -3.83
N ASP A 254 12.81 -22.63 -3.11
CA ASP A 254 12.82 -22.31 -1.68
C ASP A 254 12.07 -23.41 -0.91
N SER A 255 12.82 -24.39 -0.40
CA SER A 255 12.25 -25.54 0.29
C SER A 255 11.45 -25.15 1.55
N GLY A 256 11.84 -24.06 2.24
CA GLY A 256 11.13 -23.56 3.41
C GLY A 256 9.74 -23.03 3.06
N LYS A 257 9.64 -22.23 1.98
CA LYS A 257 8.35 -21.73 1.48
C LYS A 257 7.48 -22.83 0.90
N VAL A 258 8.07 -23.77 0.16
CA VAL A 258 7.34 -24.95 -0.33
C VAL A 258 6.75 -25.73 0.84
N ALA A 259 7.51 -25.99 1.90
CA ALA A 259 7.02 -26.68 3.09
C ALA A 259 5.88 -25.90 3.78
N ALA A 260 6.05 -24.60 3.97
CA ALA A 260 5.06 -23.75 4.63
C ALA A 260 3.72 -23.72 3.86
N TYR A 261 3.75 -23.47 2.55
CA TYR A 261 2.54 -23.45 1.74
C TYR A 261 1.92 -24.85 1.58
N SER A 262 2.73 -25.91 1.53
CA SER A 262 2.23 -27.30 1.55
C SER A 262 1.51 -27.62 2.86
N GLN A 263 2.02 -27.15 3.99
CA GLN A 263 1.37 -27.30 5.28
C GLN A 263 0.06 -26.53 5.35
N TYR A 264 0.06 -25.29 4.82
CA TYR A 264 -1.17 -24.49 4.70
C TYR A 264 -2.23 -25.24 3.88
N CYS A 265 -1.89 -25.75 2.69
CA CYS A 265 -2.79 -26.50 1.83
C CYS A 265 -3.42 -27.68 2.56
N ARG A 266 -2.61 -28.50 3.24
CA ARG A 266 -3.12 -29.66 4.02
C ARG A 266 -4.11 -29.24 5.12
N LYS A 267 -3.78 -28.17 5.86
CA LYS A 267 -4.65 -27.64 6.93
C LYS A 267 -5.99 -27.16 6.41
N HIS A 268 -6.03 -26.65 5.16
CA HIS A 268 -7.25 -26.08 4.56
C HIS A 268 -7.93 -27.02 3.54
N GLY A 269 -7.60 -28.31 3.55
CA GLY A 269 -8.25 -29.31 2.71
C GLY A 269 -7.92 -29.22 1.23
N ILE A 270 -6.82 -28.55 0.86
CA ILE A 270 -6.29 -28.54 -0.51
C ILE A 270 -5.37 -29.75 -0.66
N PRO A 271 -5.77 -30.79 -1.41
CA PRO A 271 -5.00 -32.02 -1.51
C PRO A 271 -3.70 -31.79 -2.29
N LEU A 272 -2.58 -32.20 -1.70
CA LEU A 272 -1.30 -32.29 -2.37
C LEU A 272 -0.95 -33.77 -2.53
N LEU A 273 -0.98 -34.24 -3.76
CA LEU A 273 -0.67 -35.63 -4.09
C LEU A 273 0.86 -35.84 -4.20
N PRO A 274 1.35 -37.02 -3.81
CA PRO A 274 2.75 -37.37 -4.05
C PRO A 274 3.05 -37.44 -5.56
N PRO A 275 4.30 -37.27 -5.98
CA PRO A 275 4.67 -37.41 -7.37
C PRO A 275 4.32 -38.84 -7.90
N ASP A 276 3.70 -38.87 -9.07
CA ASP A 276 3.37 -40.11 -9.81
C ASP A 276 4.04 -40.07 -11.19
N ILE A 277 4.76 -41.12 -11.55
CA ILE A 277 5.54 -41.18 -12.79
C ILE A 277 4.68 -41.09 -14.06
N ASN A 278 3.40 -41.49 -13.98
CA ASN A 278 2.48 -41.47 -15.12
C ASN A 278 1.69 -40.14 -15.23
N GLN A 279 1.67 -39.30 -14.17
CA GLN A 279 0.82 -38.13 -14.10
C GLN A 279 1.61 -36.84 -13.87
N SER A 280 2.70 -36.92 -13.09
CA SER A 280 3.44 -35.75 -12.69
C SER A 280 4.30 -35.18 -13.81
N VAL A 281 4.32 -33.85 -13.90
CA VAL A 281 5.22 -33.10 -14.78
C VAL A 281 6.21 -32.29 -13.92
N ARG A 282 7.10 -31.53 -14.56
CA ARG A 282 8.13 -30.74 -13.85
C ARG A 282 7.57 -29.74 -12.84
N LYS A 283 6.36 -29.21 -13.10
CA LYS A 283 5.73 -28.20 -12.28
C LYS A 283 4.57 -28.80 -11.48
N PHE A 284 4.19 -28.13 -10.36
CA PHE A 284 2.91 -28.39 -9.74
C PHE A 284 1.81 -28.11 -10.76
N SER A 285 0.90 -29.04 -10.93
CA SER A 285 -0.24 -28.96 -11.83
C SER A 285 -1.51 -29.29 -11.08
N VAL A 286 -2.65 -28.87 -11.62
CA VAL A 286 -3.97 -29.18 -11.06
C VAL A 286 -4.41 -30.52 -11.62
N GLY A 287 -4.58 -31.52 -10.72
CA GLY A 287 -5.12 -32.82 -11.07
C GLY A 287 -6.64 -32.83 -10.99
N ARG A 288 -7.29 -33.72 -11.75
CA ARG A 288 -8.73 -34.02 -11.58
C ARG A 288 -8.87 -35.28 -10.75
N ASN A 289 -9.68 -35.25 -9.71
CA ASN A 289 -10.06 -36.47 -9.00
C ASN A 289 -11.07 -37.30 -9.84
N ALA A 290 -11.38 -38.51 -9.39
CA ALA A 290 -12.32 -39.41 -10.09
C ALA A 290 -13.75 -38.84 -10.25
N GLN A 291 -14.06 -37.74 -9.53
CA GLN A 291 -15.35 -37.03 -9.60
C GLN A 291 -15.28 -35.78 -10.48
N GLY A 292 -14.15 -35.51 -11.15
CA GLY A 292 -13.97 -34.35 -12.02
C GLY A 292 -13.77 -32.99 -11.30
N VAL A 293 -13.66 -33.02 -9.98
CA VAL A 293 -13.40 -31.84 -9.15
C VAL A 293 -11.88 -31.68 -8.98
N SER A 294 -11.37 -30.52 -9.33
CA SER A 294 -9.95 -30.14 -9.16
C SER A 294 -9.66 -29.69 -7.74
#